data_3057d90cdda8249f77374c52cd3e497b
#
_entry.id   3057d90cdda8249f77374c52cd3e497b
#
_cell.length_a   1.000
_cell.length_b   1.000
_cell.length_c   1.000
_cell.angle_alpha   90.00
_cell.angle_beta   90.00
_cell.angle_gamma   90.00
#
_symmetry.space_group_name_H-M   'P 1'
#
loop_
_entity.id
_entity.type
_entity.pdbx_description
1 polymer ?
#
loop_
_entity_poly.entity_id
_entity_poly.type
_entity_poly.pdbx_seq_one_letter_code
_entity_poly.pdbx_strand_id
1 'polypeptide(L)'
;FTGKRTAILAPVVRGRKGHYKELFDQLRRKGYLNARIDGEITELRPAMKLDRYKTHYIELLVDKFRVGEGDLKRLSQSVATAMNIGKGIIMVLDMDNGEYRYFSRNLMCPTTGISYDEPEPYTFSFNSPKGACTHCNGLGYINQADIERIIPDPQLSIKRGGIQPLGPYKNSLIFWQLEAIASKYDFSLSDPIGQIPDEALNVILYGSEEQFKLKHPSIGVNSSYFLSFEGVISYIQNHQTNDELNGKGDRWANQFIKQVTCPTCKGTRLKEESLWFKVDGKSIADVSAMDIETLWHWLQGLENRLGSRQKAIATEILKEIRERVRFLLDVGLGYLSLNRGSSTLSGGESQRIRLATQIGSKLVNVLYILDEPSIGLHQRDNIKLINSLKQLRDAGNSVIVVEHDEEMIR
;
A
#
# COMPACT_ATOMS: atom_id res chain seq x y z
N PHE A 1 -29.53 -26.46 6.43
CA PHE A 1 -29.13 -27.47 7.44
C PHE A 1 -30.33 -28.07 8.19
N THR A 2 -31.56 -27.67 7.88
CA THR A 2 -32.79 -28.21 8.55
C THR A 2 -32.86 -29.72 8.38
N GLY A 3 -33.04 -30.46 9.48
CA GLY A 3 -33.13 -31.93 9.51
C GLY A 3 -31.81 -32.69 9.44
N LYS A 4 -30.71 -31.99 9.20
CA LYS A 4 -29.35 -32.58 9.03
C LYS A 4 -28.62 -32.65 10.38
N ARG A 5 -27.69 -33.62 10.49
CA ARG A 5 -26.72 -33.66 11.61
C ARG A 5 -25.69 -32.57 11.42
N THR A 6 -25.70 -31.60 12.28
CA THR A 6 -24.91 -30.36 12.13
C THR A 6 -23.96 -30.20 13.31
N ALA A 7 -22.74 -29.77 13.05
CA ALA A 7 -21.78 -29.36 14.05
C ALA A 7 -21.50 -27.86 13.97
N ILE A 8 -21.45 -27.21 15.15
CA ILE A 8 -20.97 -25.84 15.29
C ILE A 8 -19.52 -25.91 15.76
N LEU A 9 -18.66 -25.29 14.99
CA LEU A 9 -17.21 -25.24 15.25
C LEU A 9 -16.74 -23.79 15.36
N ALA A 10 -15.74 -23.59 16.24
CA ALA A 10 -15.05 -22.31 16.40
C ALA A 10 -13.66 -22.40 15.79
N PRO A 11 -13.32 -21.64 14.71
CA PRO A 11 -11.98 -21.59 14.15
C PRO A 11 -11.00 -20.96 15.15
N VAL A 12 -10.01 -21.74 15.63
CA VAL A 12 -8.97 -21.27 16.57
C VAL A 12 -7.62 -21.10 15.90
N VAL A 13 -7.35 -21.86 14.83
CA VAL A 13 -6.16 -21.70 13.99
C VAL A 13 -6.60 -21.73 12.52
N ARG A 14 -6.14 -20.77 11.75
CA ARG A 14 -6.45 -20.66 10.32
C ARG A 14 -5.14 -20.47 9.53
N GLY A 15 -4.74 -21.54 8.85
CA GLY A 15 -3.62 -21.50 7.92
C GLY A 15 -2.27 -21.11 8.54
N ARG A 16 -1.94 -21.62 9.75
CA ARG A 16 -0.68 -21.30 10.44
C ARG A 16 0.12 -22.55 10.76
N LYS A 17 1.45 -22.44 10.69
CA LYS A 17 2.38 -23.49 11.10
C LYS A 17 2.52 -23.52 12.64
N GLY A 18 2.69 -24.69 13.21
CA GLY A 18 2.90 -24.86 14.65
C GLY A 18 2.53 -26.25 15.17
N HIS A 19 3.04 -26.65 16.32
CA HIS A 19 2.74 -27.95 16.91
C HIS A 19 1.50 -27.96 17.82
N TYR A 20 1.00 -26.80 18.23
CA TYR A 20 -0.26 -26.54 18.96
C TYR A 20 -0.51 -27.35 20.24
N LYS A 21 0.52 -27.96 20.85
CA LYS A 21 0.41 -28.76 22.09
C LYS A 21 -0.29 -28.00 23.23
N GLU A 22 0.18 -26.79 23.51
CA GLU A 22 -0.35 -25.95 24.58
C GLU A 22 -1.82 -25.55 24.32
N LEU A 23 -2.17 -25.27 23.07
CA LEU A 23 -3.53 -24.97 22.67
C LEU A 23 -4.45 -26.16 22.97
N PHE A 24 -4.08 -27.37 22.57
CA PHE A 24 -4.87 -28.58 22.83
C PHE A 24 -5.03 -28.85 24.31
N ASP A 25 -3.98 -28.70 25.10
CA ASP A 25 -4.03 -28.86 26.55
C ASP A 25 -4.95 -27.82 27.23
N GLN A 26 -4.94 -26.55 26.74
CA GLN A 26 -5.84 -25.51 27.23
C GLN A 26 -7.31 -25.82 26.87
N LEU A 27 -7.59 -26.25 25.63
CA LEU A 27 -8.95 -26.57 25.19
C LEU A 27 -9.52 -27.75 25.98
N ARG A 28 -8.71 -28.79 26.27
CA ARG A 28 -9.10 -29.92 27.11
C ARG A 28 -9.41 -29.51 28.54
N ARG A 29 -8.58 -28.66 29.17
CA ARG A 29 -8.85 -28.11 30.50
C ARG A 29 -10.16 -27.33 30.56
N LYS A 30 -10.61 -26.75 29.46
CA LYS A 30 -11.92 -26.09 29.34
C LYS A 30 -13.07 -27.06 29.07
N GLY A 31 -12.81 -28.39 29.02
CA GLY A 31 -13.84 -29.40 28.83
C GLY A 31 -14.15 -29.79 27.39
N TYR A 32 -13.38 -29.28 26.41
CA TYR A 32 -13.60 -29.64 25.01
C TYR A 32 -12.85 -30.94 24.66
N LEU A 33 -13.57 -31.86 24.01
CA LEU A 33 -13.04 -33.19 23.72
C LEU A 33 -12.65 -33.38 22.26
N ASN A 34 -13.22 -32.62 21.34
CA ASN A 34 -13.06 -32.83 19.90
C ASN A 34 -12.72 -31.50 19.19
N ALA A 35 -11.91 -31.61 18.16
CA ALA A 35 -11.66 -30.54 17.19
C ALA A 35 -11.60 -31.14 15.77
N ARG A 36 -11.96 -30.30 14.78
CA ARG A 36 -11.69 -30.62 13.38
C ARG A 36 -10.28 -30.09 13.06
N ILE A 37 -9.38 -30.98 12.66
CA ILE A 37 -7.98 -30.67 12.36
C ILE A 37 -7.74 -31.05 10.92
N ASP A 38 -7.36 -30.07 10.10
CA ASP A 38 -7.04 -30.25 8.66
C ASP A 38 -8.14 -31.00 7.88
N GLY A 39 -9.41 -30.79 8.29
CA GLY A 39 -10.56 -31.39 7.66
C GLY A 39 -11.16 -32.60 8.38
N GLU A 40 -10.47 -33.19 9.37
CA GLU A 40 -10.92 -34.39 10.08
C GLU A 40 -11.29 -34.09 11.55
N ILE A 41 -12.44 -34.62 12.00
CA ILE A 41 -12.83 -34.51 13.40
C ILE A 41 -12.07 -35.52 14.22
N THR A 42 -11.19 -35.01 15.10
CA THR A 42 -10.29 -35.80 15.91
C THR A 42 -10.49 -35.52 17.41
N GLU A 43 -10.35 -36.54 18.25
CA GLU A 43 -10.37 -36.41 19.70
C GLU A 43 -9.09 -35.74 20.18
N LEU A 44 -9.23 -34.76 21.08
CA LEU A 44 -8.09 -34.07 21.71
C LEU A 44 -7.49 -34.94 22.81
N ARG A 45 -6.35 -35.56 22.54
CA ARG A 45 -5.62 -36.43 23.49
C ARG A 45 -4.59 -35.66 24.32
N PRO A 46 -4.20 -36.18 25.52
CA PRO A 46 -3.12 -35.62 26.29
C PRO A 46 -1.80 -35.59 25.49
N ALA A 47 -1.05 -34.47 25.62
CA ALA A 47 0.20 -34.26 24.92
C ALA A 47 0.15 -34.34 23.37
N MET A 48 -1.04 -34.21 22.80
CA MET A 48 -1.22 -34.18 21.34
C MET A 48 -0.45 -33.01 20.72
N LYS A 49 0.24 -33.26 19.61
CA LYS A 49 0.98 -32.26 18.84
C LYS A 49 0.87 -32.54 17.36
N LEU A 50 0.89 -31.46 16.58
CA LEU A 50 0.90 -31.52 15.11
C LEU A 50 2.31 -31.29 14.56
N ASP A 51 2.50 -31.51 13.27
CA ASP A 51 3.75 -31.23 12.57
C ASP A 51 3.99 -29.72 12.49
N ARG A 52 5.05 -29.23 13.16
CA ARG A 52 5.35 -27.78 13.25
C ARG A 52 5.65 -27.11 11.91
N TYR A 53 6.00 -27.89 10.89
CA TYR A 53 6.40 -27.37 9.57
C TYR A 53 5.24 -27.29 8.59
N LYS A 54 4.15 -27.99 8.87
CA LYS A 54 2.93 -27.95 8.04
C LYS A 54 2.00 -26.84 8.46
N THR A 55 1.22 -26.35 7.51
CA THR A 55 0.15 -25.40 7.74
C THR A 55 -1.09 -26.14 8.22
N HIS A 56 -1.67 -25.69 9.32
CA HIS A 56 -2.82 -26.34 9.95
C HIS A 56 -4.03 -25.42 10.03
N TYR A 57 -5.22 -26.05 9.96
CA TYR A 57 -6.52 -25.48 10.22
C TYR A 57 -7.12 -26.24 11.39
N ILE A 58 -7.46 -25.54 12.48
CA ILE A 58 -8.02 -26.14 13.69
C ILE A 58 -9.31 -25.44 14.03
N GLU A 59 -10.42 -26.18 13.99
CA GLU A 59 -11.74 -25.71 14.38
C GLU A 59 -12.20 -26.52 15.60
N LEU A 60 -12.41 -25.82 16.73
CA LEU A 60 -12.90 -26.44 17.97
C LEU A 60 -14.36 -26.82 17.82
N LEU A 61 -14.72 -28.06 18.07
CA LEU A 61 -16.08 -28.53 18.08
C LEU A 61 -16.77 -28.06 19.35
N VAL A 62 -17.77 -27.19 19.21
CA VAL A 62 -18.52 -26.62 20.33
C VAL A 62 -19.78 -27.41 20.61
N ASP A 63 -20.53 -27.79 19.59
CA ASP A 63 -21.78 -28.57 19.77
C ASP A 63 -22.11 -29.39 18.51
N LYS A 64 -22.84 -30.49 18.72
CA LYS A 64 -23.40 -31.34 17.67
C LYS A 64 -24.90 -31.54 17.94
N PHE A 65 -25.73 -31.29 16.93
CA PHE A 65 -27.17 -31.48 17.05
C PHE A 65 -27.81 -31.74 15.67
N ARG A 66 -29.06 -32.19 15.71
CA ARG A 66 -29.89 -32.24 14.50
C ARG A 66 -30.78 -31.01 14.52
N VAL A 67 -30.69 -30.20 13.46
CA VAL A 67 -31.47 -28.93 13.42
C VAL A 67 -32.95 -29.22 13.31
N GLY A 68 -33.71 -28.85 14.38
CA GLY A 68 -35.16 -28.96 14.47
C GLY A 68 -35.78 -27.73 15.14
N GLU A 69 -37.12 -27.59 15.06
CA GLU A 69 -37.84 -26.37 15.53
C GLU A 69 -37.78 -26.16 17.05
N GLY A 70 -37.44 -27.18 17.85
CA GLY A 70 -37.39 -27.09 19.34
C GLY A 70 -36.05 -26.60 19.91
N ASP A 71 -34.99 -26.49 19.10
CA ASP A 71 -33.62 -26.34 19.59
C ASP A 71 -33.08 -24.90 19.56
N LEU A 72 -33.90 -23.89 19.32
CA LEU A 72 -33.46 -22.50 19.12
C LEU A 72 -32.67 -21.94 20.30
N LYS A 73 -33.05 -22.26 21.55
CA LYS A 73 -32.34 -21.77 22.75
C LYS A 73 -30.92 -22.38 22.86
N ARG A 74 -30.82 -23.70 22.66
CA ARG A 74 -29.53 -24.41 22.64
C ARG A 74 -28.64 -23.95 21.50
N LEU A 75 -29.24 -23.81 20.30
CA LEU A 75 -28.55 -23.29 19.13
C LEU A 75 -27.96 -21.89 19.38
N SER A 76 -28.77 -20.98 19.96
CA SER A 76 -28.31 -19.63 20.28
C SER A 76 -27.14 -19.61 21.27
N GLN A 77 -27.19 -20.48 22.31
CA GLN A 77 -26.10 -20.61 23.29
C GLN A 77 -24.83 -21.18 22.65
N SER A 78 -24.95 -22.22 21.81
CA SER A 78 -23.82 -22.84 21.14
C SER A 78 -23.17 -21.89 20.13
N VAL A 79 -23.99 -21.13 19.37
CA VAL A 79 -23.50 -20.06 18.45
C VAL A 79 -22.79 -18.97 19.24
N ALA A 80 -23.35 -18.48 20.36
CA ALA A 80 -22.71 -17.45 21.16
C ALA A 80 -21.38 -17.93 21.75
N THR A 81 -21.30 -19.17 22.22
CA THR A 81 -20.07 -19.78 22.71
C THR A 81 -19.03 -19.92 21.61
N ALA A 82 -19.42 -20.44 20.45
CA ALA A 82 -18.53 -20.59 19.29
C ALA A 82 -18.04 -19.26 18.77
N MET A 83 -18.90 -18.22 18.69
CA MET A 83 -18.54 -16.86 18.31
C MET A 83 -17.51 -16.25 19.27
N ASN A 84 -17.65 -16.48 20.56
CA ASN A 84 -16.69 -15.99 21.55
C ASN A 84 -15.32 -16.65 21.40
N ILE A 85 -15.27 -17.98 21.23
CA ILE A 85 -14.01 -18.74 21.06
C ILE A 85 -13.35 -18.43 19.71
N GLY A 86 -14.15 -18.39 18.64
CA GLY A 86 -13.70 -18.11 17.26
C GLY A 86 -13.51 -16.62 16.95
N LYS A 87 -13.53 -15.75 17.98
CA LYS A 87 -13.36 -14.30 17.83
C LYS A 87 -14.31 -13.67 16.79
N GLY A 88 -15.59 -14.04 16.88
CA GLY A 88 -16.61 -13.55 15.97
C GLY A 88 -16.80 -14.37 14.69
N ILE A 89 -16.14 -15.51 14.56
CA ILE A 89 -16.26 -16.41 13.41
C ILE A 89 -16.69 -17.79 13.88
N ILE A 90 -17.63 -18.40 13.18
CA ILE A 90 -18.02 -19.81 13.37
C ILE A 90 -18.03 -20.54 12.04
N MET A 91 -17.86 -21.87 12.12
CA MET A 91 -18.09 -22.79 11.01
C MET A 91 -19.28 -23.67 11.37
N VAL A 92 -20.21 -23.82 10.47
CA VAL A 92 -21.32 -24.78 10.53
C VAL A 92 -21.05 -25.89 9.54
N LEU A 93 -20.91 -27.12 10.03
CA LEU A 93 -20.56 -28.30 9.26
C LEU A 93 -21.75 -29.25 9.19
N ASP A 94 -22.13 -29.65 7.99
CA ASP A 94 -23.01 -30.80 7.75
C ASP A 94 -22.19 -32.08 7.93
N MET A 95 -22.50 -32.82 8.96
CA MET A 95 -21.73 -34.04 9.31
C MET A 95 -22.07 -35.24 8.38
N ASP A 96 -23.11 -35.15 7.58
CA ASP A 96 -23.57 -36.23 6.69
C ASP A 96 -22.84 -36.19 5.33
N ASN A 97 -22.58 -34.99 4.80
CA ASN A 97 -21.93 -34.82 3.50
C ASN A 97 -20.59 -34.05 3.54
N GLY A 98 -20.19 -33.54 4.72
CA GLY A 98 -18.95 -32.79 4.88
C GLY A 98 -18.99 -31.33 4.37
N GLU A 99 -20.13 -30.85 3.88
CA GLU A 99 -20.29 -29.45 3.49
C GLU A 99 -20.23 -28.53 4.69
N TYR A 100 -19.56 -27.40 4.56
CA TYR A 100 -19.47 -26.43 5.63
C TYR A 100 -19.69 -25.01 5.13
N ARG A 101 -20.12 -24.12 6.05
CA ARG A 101 -20.23 -22.69 5.81
C ARG A 101 -19.66 -21.93 6.98
N TYR A 102 -18.94 -20.85 6.68
CA TYR A 102 -18.50 -19.90 7.67
C TYR A 102 -19.55 -18.80 7.87
N PHE A 103 -19.70 -18.34 9.11
CA PHE A 103 -20.49 -17.18 9.48
C PHE A 103 -19.63 -16.29 10.36
N SER A 104 -19.72 -14.97 10.18
CA SER A 104 -18.93 -14.03 10.94
C SER A 104 -19.78 -12.85 11.40
N ARG A 105 -19.49 -12.35 12.59
CA ARG A 105 -19.94 -11.03 13.04
C ARG A 105 -19.09 -9.92 12.43
N ASN A 106 -17.89 -10.27 12.01
CA ASN A 106 -16.92 -9.38 11.37
C ASN A 106 -17.21 -9.34 9.87
N LEU A 107 -16.56 -8.43 9.17
CA LEU A 107 -16.66 -8.28 7.73
C LEU A 107 -16.06 -9.52 7.02
N MET A 108 -16.89 -10.49 6.70
CA MET A 108 -16.46 -11.71 6.00
C MET A 108 -17.47 -12.06 4.90
N CYS A 109 -16.93 -12.45 3.74
CA CYS A 109 -17.75 -13.04 2.68
C CYS A 109 -18.04 -14.51 3.02
N PRO A 110 -19.31 -14.92 3.22
CA PRO A 110 -19.62 -16.30 3.58
C PRO A 110 -19.33 -17.30 2.47
N THR A 111 -19.29 -16.85 1.21
CA THR A 111 -19.05 -17.69 0.03
C THR A 111 -17.58 -18.00 -0.17
N THR A 112 -16.71 -16.99 -0.07
CA THR A 112 -15.27 -17.13 -0.31
C THR A 112 -14.45 -17.38 0.95
N GLY A 113 -15.03 -17.15 2.14
CA GLY A 113 -14.33 -17.21 3.43
C GLY A 113 -13.34 -16.06 3.66
N ILE A 114 -13.24 -15.10 2.73
CA ILE A 114 -12.38 -13.92 2.88
C ILE A 114 -12.96 -13.07 4.01
N SER A 115 -12.16 -12.80 5.02
CA SER A 115 -12.52 -11.93 6.14
C SER A 115 -11.67 -10.68 6.15
N TYR A 116 -12.30 -9.57 6.49
CA TYR A 116 -11.65 -8.28 6.65
C TYR A 116 -11.62 -7.91 8.12
N ASP A 117 -10.56 -7.24 8.53
CA ASP A 117 -10.49 -6.65 9.87
C ASP A 117 -11.53 -5.53 10.00
N GLU A 118 -11.97 -5.25 11.22
CA GLU A 118 -12.80 -4.07 11.47
C GLU A 118 -12.02 -2.82 11.06
N PRO A 119 -12.68 -1.88 10.32
CA PRO A 119 -12.01 -0.69 9.85
C PRO A 119 -11.61 0.20 11.03
N GLU A 120 -10.34 0.52 11.11
CA GLU A 120 -9.77 1.50 12.02
C GLU A 120 -9.35 2.75 11.24
N PRO A 121 -9.12 3.91 11.87
CA PRO A 121 -8.62 5.09 11.15
C PRO A 121 -7.36 4.82 10.31
N TYR A 122 -6.50 3.94 10.80
CA TYR A 122 -5.26 3.53 10.10
C TYR A 122 -5.50 2.71 8.83
N THR A 123 -6.67 2.08 8.68
CA THR A 123 -7.08 1.37 7.45
C THR A 123 -7.19 2.34 6.27
N PHE A 124 -7.49 3.60 6.51
CA PHE A 124 -7.66 4.65 5.51
C PHE A 124 -6.44 5.55 5.35
N SER A 125 -5.31 5.20 5.97
CA SER A 125 -4.08 5.98 5.91
C SER A 125 -3.03 5.29 5.04
N PHE A 126 -2.55 5.98 4.02
CA PHE A 126 -1.43 5.50 3.19
C PHE A 126 -0.07 5.56 3.91
N ASN A 127 0.01 6.22 5.08
CA ASN A 127 1.19 6.23 5.95
C ASN A 127 1.20 5.09 6.97
N SER A 128 0.17 4.24 6.96
CA SER A 128 0.07 3.09 7.86
C SER A 128 0.17 1.78 7.07
N PRO A 129 0.95 0.79 7.54
CA PRO A 129 1.00 -0.53 6.91
C PRO A 129 -0.36 -1.23 6.80
N LYS A 130 -1.34 -0.86 7.65
CA LYS A 130 -2.72 -1.38 7.59
C LYS A 130 -3.45 -0.90 6.34
N GLY A 131 -3.29 0.37 5.94
CA GLY A 131 -3.99 0.97 4.81
C GLY A 131 -3.16 1.12 3.55
N ALA A 132 -1.83 1.24 3.66
CA ALA A 132 -0.95 1.46 2.54
C ALA A 132 -0.96 0.31 1.52
N CYS A 133 -0.98 0.63 0.24
CA CYS A 133 -0.76 -0.35 -0.82
C CYS A 133 0.58 -1.06 -0.61
N THR A 134 0.56 -2.39 -0.54
CA THR A 134 1.75 -3.20 -0.28
C THR A 134 2.78 -3.18 -1.42
N HIS A 135 2.34 -2.88 -2.64
CA HIS A 135 3.23 -2.85 -3.81
C HIS A 135 4.09 -1.56 -3.84
N CYS A 136 3.50 -0.40 -3.55
CA CYS A 136 4.19 0.88 -3.58
C CYS A 136 4.40 1.49 -2.17
N ASN A 137 4.11 0.75 -1.10
CA ASN A 137 4.23 1.20 0.29
C ASN A 137 3.56 2.56 0.55
N GLY A 138 2.41 2.80 -0.10
CA GLY A 138 1.65 4.04 0.06
C GLY A 138 2.14 5.23 -0.76
N LEU A 139 3.14 5.05 -1.63
CA LEU A 139 3.66 6.14 -2.48
C LEU A 139 2.72 6.50 -3.63
N GLY A 140 1.95 5.53 -4.15
CA GLY A 140 1.08 5.70 -5.31
C GLY A 140 1.79 5.55 -6.65
N TYR A 141 3.10 5.51 -6.66
CA TYR A 141 3.96 5.28 -7.82
C TYR A 141 5.06 4.27 -7.47
N ILE A 142 5.69 3.74 -8.50
CA ILE A 142 6.86 2.88 -8.39
C ILE A 142 7.95 3.41 -9.30
N ASN A 143 9.18 3.15 -8.90
CA ASN A 143 10.34 3.42 -9.74
C ASN A 143 10.51 2.27 -10.73
N GLN A 144 10.48 2.57 -12.02
CA GLN A 144 10.67 1.60 -13.09
C GLN A 144 11.85 2.04 -13.96
N ALA A 145 12.64 1.06 -14.41
CA ALA A 145 13.70 1.32 -15.36
C ALA A 145 13.14 1.91 -16.66
N ASP A 146 13.75 2.95 -17.16
CA ASP A 146 13.40 3.61 -18.41
C ASP A 146 14.27 3.06 -19.53
N ILE A 147 13.72 2.12 -20.29
CA ILE A 147 14.45 1.43 -21.37
C ILE A 147 14.93 2.42 -22.44
N GLU A 148 14.17 3.47 -22.73
CA GLU A 148 14.55 4.51 -23.70
C GLU A 148 15.77 5.31 -23.23
N ARG A 149 15.93 5.48 -21.93
CA ARG A 149 17.13 6.12 -21.36
C ARG A 149 18.31 5.16 -21.19
N ILE A 150 18.02 3.88 -20.98
CA ILE A 150 19.05 2.82 -20.91
C ILE A 150 19.63 2.57 -22.29
N ILE A 151 18.79 2.52 -23.32
CA ILE A 151 19.16 2.31 -24.73
C ILE A 151 18.55 3.45 -25.56
N PRO A 152 19.18 4.63 -25.58
CA PRO A 152 18.61 5.80 -26.29
C PRO A 152 18.74 5.69 -27.81
N ASP A 153 19.72 4.93 -28.31
CA ASP A 153 19.95 4.73 -29.72
C ASP A 153 20.20 3.23 -30.02
N PRO A 154 19.20 2.51 -30.56
CA PRO A 154 19.33 1.11 -30.92
C PRO A 154 20.35 0.83 -32.06
N GLN A 155 20.79 1.86 -32.78
CA GLN A 155 21.81 1.71 -33.82
C GLN A 155 23.22 1.67 -33.22
N LEU A 156 23.40 2.10 -31.98
CA LEU A 156 24.69 1.95 -31.29
C LEU A 156 24.86 0.50 -30.81
N SER A 157 26.13 0.06 -30.85
CA SER A 157 26.51 -1.23 -30.29
C SER A 157 26.81 -1.15 -28.79
N ILE A 158 26.69 -2.29 -28.08
CA ILE A 158 27.07 -2.39 -26.66
C ILE A 158 28.53 -1.92 -26.49
N LYS A 159 29.44 -2.31 -27.39
CA LYS A 159 30.84 -1.95 -27.34
C LYS A 159 31.08 -0.44 -27.43
N ARG A 160 30.21 0.29 -28.14
CA ARG A 160 30.27 1.75 -28.29
C ARG A 160 29.48 2.51 -27.22
N GLY A 161 28.98 1.81 -26.22
CA GLY A 161 28.21 2.42 -25.12
C GLY A 161 26.71 2.59 -25.40
N GLY A 162 26.16 1.77 -26.28
CA GLY A 162 24.70 1.79 -26.56
C GLY A 162 23.82 1.44 -25.36
N ILE A 163 24.40 0.79 -24.34
CA ILE A 163 23.78 0.65 -23.00
C ILE A 163 24.39 1.72 -22.09
N GLN A 164 23.71 2.85 -21.99
CA GLN A 164 24.20 4.05 -21.30
C GLN A 164 24.71 3.80 -19.87
N PRO A 165 24.04 3.03 -19.00
CA PRO A 165 24.50 2.75 -17.64
C PRO A 165 25.87 2.07 -17.58
N LEU A 166 26.24 1.28 -18.59
CA LEU A 166 27.51 0.58 -18.64
C LEU A 166 28.64 1.42 -19.28
N GLY A 167 28.24 2.35 -20.14
CA GLY A 167 29.15 3.13 -20.95
C GLY A 167 29.89 2.30 -22.03
N PRO A 168 30.95 2.86 -22.67
CA PRO A 168 31.73 2.12 -23.62
C PRO A 168 32.44 0.92 -23.02
N TYR A 169 32.77 -0.07 -23.85
CA TYR A 169 33.46 -1.29 -23.44
C TYR A 169 34.67 -1.02 -22.54
N LYS A 170 34.68 -1.74 -21.42
CA LYS A 170 35.81 -1.77 -20.47
C LYS A 170 36.15 -3.22 -20.15
N ASN A 171 37.42 -3.47 -19.85
CA ASN A 171 37.89 -4.78 -19.42
C ASN A 171 37.42 -5.04 -17.98
N SER A 172 36.14 -5.44 -17.79
CA SER A 172 35.49 -5.67 -16.50
C SER A 172 34.57 -6.88 -16.52
N LEU A 173 34.28 -7.41 -15.36
CA LEU A 173 33.46 -8.63 -15.19
C LEU A 173 32.12 -8.54 -15.92
N ILE A 174 31.43 -7.40 -15.86
CA ILE A 174 30.13 -7.23 -16.51
C ILE A 174 30.24 -7.37 -18.04
N PHE A 175 31.28 -6.83 -18.66
CA PHE A 175 31.47 -6.99 -20.09
C PHE A 175 31.90 -8.40 -20.49
N TRP A 176 32.63 -9.13 -19.63
CA TRP A 176 32.93 -10.55 -19.86
C TRP A 176 31.67 -11.42 -19.79
N GLN A 177 30.74 -11.10 -18.87
CA GLN A 177 29.45 -11.75 -18.82
C GLN A 177 28.63 -11.46 -20.10
N LEU A 178 28.61 -10.22 -20.57
CA LEU A 178 27.96 -9.86 -21.83
C LEU A 178 28.57 -10.58 -23.04
N GLU A 179 29.90 -10.78 -23.10
CA GLU A 179 30.55 -11.58 -24.12
C GLU A 179 30.13 -13.05 -24.06
N ALA A 180 29.95 -13.62 -22.87
CA ALA A 180 29.46 -14.98 -22.70
C ALA A 180 28.00 -15.14 -23.16
N ILE A 181 27.15 -14.13 -22.88
CA ILE A 181 25.78 -14.06 -23.38
C ILE A 181 25.79 -13.94 -24.92
N ALA A 182 26.61 -13.05 -25.48
CA ALA A 182 26.73 -12.87 -26.92
C ALA A 182 27.12 -14.16 -27.62
N SER A 183 28.12 -14.90 -27.08
CA SER A 183 28.54 -16.19 -27.61
C SER A 183 27.43 -17.27 -27.56
N LYS A 184 26.52 -17.22 -26.57
CA LYS A 184 25.42 -18.17 -26.43
C LYS A 184 24.29 -17.90 -27.42
N TYR A 185 23.96 -16.63 -27.64
CA TYR A 185 22.84 -16.19 -28.46
C TYR A 185 23.26 -15.79 -29.89
N ASP A 186 24.50 -16.09 -30.28
CA ASP A 186 25.06 -15.89 -31.62
C ASP A 186 24.98 -14.46 -32.13
N PHE A 187 25.41 -13.48 -31.30
CA PHE A 187 25.57 -12.08 -31.69
C PHE A 187 26.89 -11.53 -31.21
N SER A 188 27.30 -10.36 -31.71
CA SER A 188 28.53 -9.66 -31.32
C SER A 188 28.18 -8.40 -30.50
N LEU A 189 29.00 -8.08 -29.47
CA LEU A 189 28.89 -6.81 -28.76
C LEU A 189 29.14 -5.59 -29.69
N SER A 190 29.66 -5.82 -30.90
CA SER A 190 29.85 -4.79 -31.93
C SER A 190 28.62 -4.59 -32.82
N ASP A 191 27.66 -5.47 -32.76
CA ASP A 191 26.41 -5.35 -33.52
C ASP A 191 25.51 -4.26 -32.94
N PRO A 192 24.70 -3.58 -33.76
CA PRO A 192 23.68 -2.65 -33.28
C PRO A 192 22.71 -3.35 -32.30
N ILE A 193 22.36 -2.67 -31.20
CA ILE A 193 21.46 -3.26 -30.19
C ILE A 193 20.10 -3.67 -30.80
N GLY A 194 19.60 -2.92 -31.78
CA GLY A 194 18.37 -3.24 -32.48
C GLY A 194 18.42 -4.51 -33.35
N GLN A 195 19.61 -5.14 -33.54
CA GLN A 195 19.77 -6.40 -34.26
C GLN A 195 20.02 -7.59 -33.32
N ILE A 196 20.18 -7.32 -32.00
CA ILE A 196 20.34 -8.37 -31.00
C ILE A 196 19.01 -9.11 -30.84
N PRO A 197 19.01 -10.46 -30.77
CA PRO A 197 17.79 -11.24 -30.54
C PRO A 197 17.07 -10.78 -29.25
N ASP A 198 15.75 -10.70 -29.30
CA ASP A 198 14.91 -10.25 -28.17
C ASP A 198 15.16 -11.06 -26.88
N GLU A 199 15.39 -12.36 -27.02
CA GLU A 199 15.72 -13.23 -25.88
C GLU A 199 17.03 -12.83 -25.22
N ALA A 200 18.05 -12.53 -26.00
CA ALA A 200 19.35 -12.07 -25.51
C ALA A 200 19.23 -10.68 -24.86
N LEU A 201 18.47 -9.77 -25.48
CA LEU A 201 18.24 -8.44 -24.95
C LEU A 201 17.47 -8.50 -23.61
N ASN A 202 16.49 -9.40 -23.48
CA ASN A 202 15.80 -9.65 -22.21
C ASN A 202 16.77 -10.14 -21.12
N VAL A 203 17.67 -11.08 -21.44
CA VAL A 203 18.68 -11.54 -20.50
C VAL A 203 19.62 -10.38 -20.10
N ILE A 204 20.02 -9.55 -21.05
CA ILE A 204 20.89 -8.38 -20.79
C ILE A 204 20.19 -7.38 -19.87
N LEU A 205 18.92 -7.09 -20.09
CA LEU A 205 18.19 -6.11 -19.31
C LEU A 205 17.76 -6.62 -17.94
N TYR A 206 17.15 -7.81 -17.89
CA TYR A 206 16.47 -8.34 -16.69
C TYR A 206 17.27 -9.42 -15.95
N GLY A 207 18.33 -9.95 -16.57
CA GLY A 207 19.12 -11.04 -16.01
C GLY A 207 18.56 -12.42 -16.32
N SER A 208 19.28 -13.44 -15.86
CA SER A 208 18.89 -14.84 -15.97
C SER A 208 19.50 -15.66 -14.85
N GLU A 209 18.77 -16.65 -14.34
CA GLU A 209 19.29 -17.67 -13.40
C GLU A 209 20.24 -18.66 -14.07
N GLU A 210 20.25 -18.70 -15.40
CA GLU A 210 21.17 -19.55 -16.14
C GLU A 210 22.63 -19.16 -15.91
N GLN A 211 23.49 -20.17 -15.86
CA GLN A 211 24.92 -19.99 -15.70
C GLN A 211 25.60 -19.85 -17.04
N PHE A 212 26.29 -18.74 -17.24
CA PHE A 212 27.10 -18.48 -18.44
C PHE A 212 28.56 -18.84 -18.16
N LYS A 213 29.19 -19.55 -19.14
CA LYS A 213 30.59 -19.95 -19.05
C LYS A 213 31.48 -18.77 -19.43
N LEU A 214 32.17 -18.21 -18.47
CA LEU A 214 33.16 -17.14 -18.67
C LEU A 214 34.47 -17.74 -19.14
N LYS A 215 35.01 -17.21 -20.24
CA LYS A 215 36.34 -17.50 -20.78
C LYS A 215 37.08 -16.17 -20.95
N HIS A 216 37.95 -15.81 -20.02
CA HIS A 216 38.76 -14.61 -20.15
C HIS A 216 40.18 -14.87 -19.68
N PRO A 217 41.22 -14.37 -20.39
CA PRO A 217 42.62 -14.59 -20.04
C PRO A 217 43.01 -14.16 -18.64
N SER A 218 42.38 -13.10 -18.10
CA SER A 218 42.61 -12.60 -16.74
C SER A 218 42.14 -13.54 -15.64
N ILE A 219 41.33 -14.57 -15.96
CA ILE A 219 40.80 -15.54 -14.98
C ILE A 219 41.68 -16.80 -14.89
N GLY A 220 42.68 -16.92 -15.78
CA GLY A 220 43.56 -18.09 -15.87
C GLY A 220 43.19 -18.97 -17.07
N VAL A 221 44.25 -19.45 -17.79
CA VAL A 221 44.11 -20.12 -19.08
C VAL A 221 43.31 -21.42 -19.05
N ASN A 222 43.16 -22.04 -17.88
CA ASN A 222 42.43 -23.33 -17.67
C ASN A 222 41.22 -23.29 -16.73
N SER A 223 40.80 -22.09 -16.28
CA SER A 223 39.69 -21.97 -15.35
C SER A 223 38.42 -21.51 -16.09
N SER A 224 37.34 -22.30 -15.98
CA SER A 224 36.02 -21.90 -16.43
C SER A 224 35.17 -21.57 -15.21
N TYR A 225 34.69 -20.35 -15.14
CA TYR A 225 33.73 -19.94 -14.12
C TYR A 225 32.32 -19.89 -14.73
N PHE A 226 31.35 -20.38 -13.96
CA PHE A 226 29.94 -20.30 -14.32
C PHE A 226 29.30 -19.27 -13.42
N LEU A 227 28.78 -18.19 -13.99
CA LEU A 227 28.09 -17.12 -13.27
C LEU A 227 26.75 -16.83 -13.93
N SER A 228 25.74 -16.58 -13.11
CA SER A 228 24.47 -15.99 -13.55
C SER A 228 24.67 -14.50 -13.83
N PHE A 229 23.85 -13.94 -14.68
CA PHE A 229 23.84 -12.51 -14.97
C PHE A 229 22.63 -11.84 -14.34
N GLU A 230 22.86 -10.86 -13.47
CA GLU A 230 21.79 -10.19 -12.72
C GLU A 230 20.96 -9.21 -13.56
N GLY A 231 21.47 -8.80 -14.73
CA GLY A 231 20.83 -7.82 -15.60
C GLY A 231 21.22 -6.36 -15.30
N VAL A 232 21.15 -5.55 -16.37
CA VAL A 232 21.49 -4.11 -16.28
C VAL A 232 20.53 -3.35 -15.34
N ILE A 233 19.27 -3.75 -15.30
CA ILE A 233 18.26 -3.12 -14.42
C ILE A 233 18.62 -3.35 -12.96
N SER A 234 18.96 -4.59 -12.59
CA SER A 234 19.42 -4.92 -11.22
C SER A 234 20.72 -4.20 -10.88
N TYR A 235 21.64 -4.09 -11.86
CA TYR A 235 22.86 -3.31 -11.70
C TYR A 235 22.58 -1.85 -11.34
N ILE A 236 21.61 -1.19 -12.00
CA ILE A 236 21.21 0.18 -11.71
C ILE A 236 20.61 0.27 -10.30
N GLN A 237 19.71 -0.67 -9.93
CA GLN A 237 19.06 -0.71 -8.62
C GLN A 237 20.05 -0.94 -7.47
N ASN A 238 21.00 -1.83 -7.65
CA ASN A 238 22.04 -2.11 -6.65
C ASN A 238 22.95 -0.90 -6.40
N HIS A 239 23.20 -0.07 -7.42
CA HIS A 239 23.95 1.17 -7.25
C HIS A 239 23.16 2.27 -6.55
N GLN A 240 21.83 2.23 -6.60
CA GLN A 240 20.97 3.12 -5.83
C GLN A 240 21.03 2.82 -4.33
N THR A 241 21.07 1.54 -3.94
CA THR A 241 21.03 1.13 -2.53
C THR A 241 22.38 1.16 -1.81
N ASN A 242 23.49 0.96 -2.53
CA ASN A 242 24.82 0.85 -1.92
C ASN A 242 25.55 2.19 -1.68
N ASP A 243 25.06 3.29 -2.26
CA ASP A 243 25.74 4.62 -2.18
C ASP A 243 24.97 5.64 -1.31
N GLU A 244 24.13 5.18 -0.36
CA GLU A 244 23.39 6.03 0.59
C GLU A 244 24.29 7.02 1.36
N LEU A 245 25.59 6.71 1.50
CA LEU A 245 26.56 7.56 2.20
C LEU A 245 27.11 8.74 1.38
N ASN A 246 27.05 8.72 0.04
CA ASN A 246 27.68 9.73 -0.82
C ASN A 246 26.76 10.49 -1.78
N GLY A 247 25.50 10.10 -1.94
CA GLY A 247 24.50 10.79 -2.78
C GLY A 247 24.83 10.86 -4.30
N LYS A 248 25.94 10.31 -4.76
CA LYS A 248 26.35 10.32 -6.16
C LYS A 248 25.76 9.16 -6.95
N GLY A 249 25.65 7.98 -6.32
CA GLY A 249 25.04 6.79 -6.92
C GLY A 249 23.56 6.99 -7.19
N ASP A 250 22.82 7.62 -6.26
CA ASP A 250 21.41 7.98 -6.42
C ASP A 250 21.17 8.90 -7.63
N ARG A 251 21.99 9.92 -7.81
CA ARG A 251 21.85 10.84 -8.95
C ARG A 251 22.10 10.16 -10.29
N TRP A 252 23.05 9.23 -10.34
CA TRP A 252 23.36 8.47 -11.54
C TRP A 252 22.23 7.47 -11.86
N ALA A 253 21.80 6.66 -10.90
CA ALA A 253 20.75 5.68 -11.08
C ALA A 253 19.41 6.33 -11.48
N ASN A 254 19.08 7.47 -10.87
CA ASN A 254 17.83 8.21 -11.15
C ASN A 254 17.75 8.75 -12.59
N GLN A 255 18.87 8.83 -13.33
CA GLN A 255 18.85 9.18 -14.76
C GLN A 255 18.18 8.10 -15.61
N PHE A 256 18.21 6.84 -15.16
CA PHE A 256 17.70 5.66 -15.89
C PHE A 256 16.39 5.12 -15.32
N ILE A 257 15.81 5.85 -14.36
CA ILE A 257 14.57 5.46 -13.68
C ILE A 257 13.51 6.50 -13.97
N LYS A 258 12.29 6.03 -14.23
CA LYS A 258 11.09 6.87 -14.30
C LYS A 258 10.08 6.44 -13.24
N GLN A 259 9.38 7.41 -12.71
CA GLN A 259 8.25 7.16 -11.84
C GLN A 259 7.01 6.86 -12.68
N VAL A 260 6.41 5.69 -12.43
CA VAL A 260 5.15 5.30 -13.08
C VAL A 260 4.09 5.07 -12.01
N THR A 261 2.83 5.37 -12.35
CA THR A 261 1.72 5.10 -11.46
C THR A 261 1.71 3.62 -11.05
N CYS A 262 1.59 3.34 -9.77
CA CYS A 262 1.55 1.98 -9.26
C CYS A 262 0.43 1.17 -9.93
N PRO A 263 0.72 0.04 -10.58
CA PRO A 263 -0.29 -0.73 -11.31
C PRO A 263 -1.33 -1.38 -10.38
N THR A 264 -0.95 -1.66 -9.13
CA THR A 264 -1.82 -2.30 -8.14
C THR A 264 -2.86 -1.32 -7.59
N CYS A 265 -2.42 -0.18 -7.06
CA CYS A 265 -3.35 0.79 -6.46
C CYS A 265 -3.78 1.89 -7.44
N LYS A 266 -3.25 1.93 -8.65
CA LYS A 266 -3.57 2.94 -9.69
C LYS A 266 -3.48 4.40 -9.17
N GLY A 267 -2.49 4.65 -8.31
CA GLY A 267 -2.24 5.97 -7.72
C GLY A 267 -3.03 6.29 -6.46
N THR A 268 -3.96 5.46 -6.00
CA THR A 268 -4.76 5.73 -4.78
C THR A 268 -3.95 5.62 -3.49
N ARG A 269 -2.76 5.02 -3.52
CA ARG A 269 -1.85 4.78 -2.39
C ARG A 269 -2.35 3.76 -1.36
N LEU A 270 -3.61 3.35 -1.42
CA LEU A 270 -4.28 2.50 -0.45
C LEU A 270 -4.46 1.07 -0.98
N LYS A 271 -4.66 0.14 -0.05
CA LYS A 271 -5.14 -1.20 -0.37
C LYS A 271 -6.56 -1.12 -0.93
N GLU A 272 -6.92 -2.09 -1.77
CA GLU A 272 -8.24 -2.15 -2.40
C GLU A 272 -9.37 -2.27 -1.37
N GLU A 273 -9.14 -3.02 -0.28
CA GLU A 273 -10.11 -3.20 0.80
C GLU A 273 -10.50 -1.89 1.49
N SER A 274 -9.56 -0.93 1.58
CA SER A 274 -9.84 0.40 2.13
C SER A 274 -10.79 1.21 1.25
N LEU A 275 -10.84 0.94 -0.06
CA LEU A 275 -11.66 1.66 -1.02
C LEU A 275 -13.11 1.14 -1.08
N TRP A 276 -13.39 0.00 -0.47
CA TRP A 276 -14.75 -0.56 -0.42
C TRP A 276 -15.65 0.16 0.57
N PHE A 277 -15.08 0.87 1.53
CA PHE A 277 -15.83 1.72 2.45
C PHE A 277 -16.17 3.04 1.75
N LYS A 278 -17.46 3.30 1.63
CA LYS A 278 -17.99 4.47 0.91
C LYS A 278 -18.89 5.31 1.78
N VAL A 279 -18.76 6.61 1.66
CA VAL A 279 -19.66 7.61 2.23
C VAL A 279 -20.33 8.34 1.07
N ASP A 280 -21.65 8.28 1.00
CA ASP A 280 -22.41 8.87 -0.13
C ASP A 280 -21.88 8.38 -1.49
N GLY A 281 -21.62 7.06 -1.61
CA GLY A 281 -21.14 6.41 -2.81
C GLY A 281 -19.65 6.63 -3.15
N LYS A 282 -18.90 7.43 -2.39
CA LYS A 282 -17.50 7.78 -2.64
C LYS A 282 -16.56 7.13 -1.64
N SER A 283 -15.46 6.56 -2.11
CA SER A 283 -14.35 6.07 -1.28
C SER A 283 -13.46 7.23 -0.80
N ILE A 284 -12.58 6.96 0.14
CA ILE A 284 -11.59 7.94 0.61
C ILE A 284 -10.67 8.41 -0.53
N ALA A 285 -10.34 7.55 -1.50
CA ALA A 285 -9.53 7.91 -2.65
C ALA A 285 -10.30 8.85 -3.60
N ASP A 286 -11.57 8.58 -3.87
CA ASP A 286 -12.41 9.47 -4.69
C ASP A 286 -12.51 10.86 -4.07
N VAL A 287 -12.73 10.92 -2.76
CA VAL A 287 -12.81 12.19 -2.02
C VAL A 287 -11.48 12.93 -2.00
N SER A 288 -10.35 12.21 -1.82
CA SER A 288 -9.01 12.81 -1.82
C SER A 288 -8.54 13.28 -3.19
N ALA A 289 -9.10 12.75 -4.26
CA ALA A 289 -8.80 13.15 -5.64
C ALA A 289 -9.56 14.40 -6.10
N MET A 290 -10.63 14.79 -5.39
CA MET A 290 -11.34 16.03 -5.67
C MET A 290 -10.43 17.24 -5.41
N ASP A 291 -10.57 18.28 -6.23
CA ASP A 291 -10.08 19.59 -5.83
C ASP A 291 -10.84 20.11 -4.60
N ILE A 292 -10.20 21.01 -3.85
CA ILE A 292 -10.72 21.51 -2.57
C ILE A 292 -12.08 22.21 -2.73
N GLU A 293 -12.33 22.87 -3.89
CA GLU A 293 -13.60 23.54 -4.17
C GLU A 293 -14.71 22.50 -4.39
N THR A 294 -14.49 21.48 -5.20
CA THR A 294 -15.41 20.35 -5.39
C THR A 294 -15.64 19.59 -4.09
N LEU A 295 -14.60 19.36 -3.31
CA LEU A 295 -14.70 18.74 -1.98
C LEU A 295 -15.58 19.57 -1.04
N TRP A 296 -15.40 20.89 -1.03
CA TRP A 296 -16.24 21.81 -0.25
C TRP A 296 -17.71 21.67 -0.60
N HIS A 297 -18.04 21.70 -1.90
CA HIS A 297 -19.42 21.54 -2.37
C HIS A 297 -20.00 20.18 -2.00
N TRP A 298 -19.21 19.11 -2.12
CA TRP A 298 -19.67 17.78 -1.75
C TRP A 298 -19.94 17.65 -0.24
N LEU A 299 -19.14 18.29 0.60
CA LEU A 299 -19.33 18.31 2.05
C LEU A 299 -20.61 19.07 2.46
N GLN A 300 -21.08 20.03 1.65
CA GLN A 300 -22.30 20.77 1.99
C GLN A 300 -23.51 19.86 1.96
N GLY A 301 -24.28 19.86 3.05
CA GLY A 301 -25.50 19.07 3.18
C GLY A 301 -25.28 17.53 3.14
N LEU A 302 -24.02 17.06 3.32
CA LEU A 302 -23.72 15.61 3.36
C LEU A 302 -24.54 14.91 4.45
N GLU A 303 -24.79 15.56 5.59
CA GLU A 303 -25.60 15.02 6.69
C GLU A 303 -27.02 14.64 6.26
N ASN A 304 -27.58 15.30 5.25
CA ASN A 304 -28.93 15.01 4.75
C ASN A 304 -28.96 13.80 3.80
N ARG A 305 -27.79 13.38 3.31
CA ARG A 305 -27.59 12.20 2.45
C ARG A 305 -27.22 10.95 3.26
N LEU A 306 -26.98 11.10 4.57
CA LEU A 306 -26.63 10.02 5.49
C LEU A 306 -27.85 9.51 6.25
N GLY A 307 -27.83 8.24 6.66
CA GLY A 307 -28.83 7.67 7.55
C GLY A 307 -28.79 8.32 8.94
N SER A 308 -29.88 8.27 9.69
CA SER A 308 -30.05 8.96 10.99
C SER A 308 -28.94 8.68 11.99
N ARG A 309 -28.48 7.42 12.12
CA ARG A 309 -27.36 7.03 12.98
C ARG A 309 -26.04 7.61 12.50
N GLN A 310 -25.78 7.54 11.19
CA GLN A 310 -24.56 8.08 10.58
C GLN A 310 -24.51 9.61 10.69
N LYS A 311 -25.66 10.28 10.50
CA LYS A 311 -25.80 11.72 10.69
C LYS A 311 -25.40 12.16 12.10
N ALA A 312 -25.90 11.47 13.14
CA ALA A 312 -25.57 11.80 14.53
C ALA A 312 -24.05 11.70 14.82
N ILE A 313 -23.38 10.70 14.24
CA ILE A 313 -21.92 10.51 14.39
C ILE A 313 -21.15 11.57 13.57
N ALA A 314 -21.60 11.86 12.36
CA ALA A 314 -20.84 12.67 11.41
C ALA A 314 -20.93 14.19 11.67
N THR A 315 -21.95 14.68 12.36
CA THR A 315 -22.24 16.13 12.48
C THR A 315 -21.05 16.93 13.00
N GLU A 316 -20.47 16.54 14.12
CA GLU A 316 -19.31 17.26 14.69
C GLU A 316 -18.04 17.09 13.83
N ILE A 317 -17.84 15.89 13.30
CA ILE A 317 -16.69 15.60 12.43
C ILE A 317 -16.75 16.43 11.15
N LEU A 318 -17.93 16.51 10.51
CA LEU A 318 -18.11 17.30 9.28
C LEU A 318 -17.94 18.78 9.52
N LYS A 319 -18.33 19.29 10.69
CA LYS A 319 -18.11 20.68 11.07
C LYS A 319 -16.61 21.01 11.10
N GLU A 320 -15.80 20.19 11.76
CA GLU A 320 -14.34 20.34 11.81
C GLU A 320 -13.69 20.22 10.42
N ILE A 321 -14.11 19.25 9.61
CA ILE A 321 -13.59 19.08 8.26
C ILE A 321 -13.92 20.29 7.39
N ARG A 322 -15.14 20.80 7.43
CA ARG A 322 -15.56 22.00 6.68
C ARG A 322 -14.75 23.22 7.08
N GLU A 323 -14.53 23.42 8.38
CA GLU A 323 -13.71 24.54 8.85
C GLU A 323 -12.29 24.48 8.25
N ARG A 324 -11.65 23.32 8.27
CA ARG A 324 -10.30 23.13 7.71
C ARG A 324 -10.26 23.26 6.17
N VAL A 325 -11.25 22.73 5.49
CA VAL A 325 -11.37 22.87 4.02
C VAL A 325 -11.59 24.34 3.65
N ARG A 326 -12.38 25.08 4.43
CA ARG A 326 -12.60 26.50 4.24
C ARG A 326 -11.31 27.29 4.36
N PHE A 327 -10.45 27.01 5.34
CA PHE A 327 -9.15 27.69 5.45
C PHE A 327 -8.28 27.49 4.20
N LEU A 328 -8.31 26.30 3.58
CA LEU A 328 -7.60 26.07 2.32
C LEU A 328 -8.19 26.90 1.16
N LEU A 329 -9.51 27.07 1.11
CA LEU A 329 -10.16 27.95 0.13
C LEU A 329 -9.84 29.43 0.37
N ASP A 330 -9.82 29.86 1.63
CA ASP A 330 -9.56 31.25 2.02
C ASP A 330 -8.12 31.70 1.69
N VAL A 331 -7.16 30.75 1.63
CA VAL A 331 -5.78 31.03 1.17
C VAL A 331 -5.58 30.77 -0.33
N GLY A 332 -6.66 30.58 -1.11
CA GLY A 332 -6.61 30.45 -2.57
C GLY A 332 -6.11 29.10 -3.10
N LEU A 333 -6.25 28.03 -2.33
CA LEU A 333 -5.81 26.67 -2.71
C LEU A 333 -6.96 25.78 -3.22
N GLY A 334 -8.06 26.37 -3.69
CA GLY A 334 -9.26 25.63 -4.14
C GLY A 334 -9.01 24.62 -5.24
N TYR A 335 -8.03 24.88 -6.11
CA TYR A 335 -7.66 24.03 -7.23
C TYR A 335 -6.79 22.82 -6.88
N LEU A 336 -6.23 22.75 -5.66
CA LEU A 336 -5.43 21.63 -5.22
C LEU A 336 -6.32 20.44 -4.81
N SER A 337 -5.77 19.24 -4.89
CA SER A 337 -6.39 18.03 -4.36
C SER A 337 -5.60 17.49 -3.16
N LEU A 338 -6.28 16.77 -2.25
CA LEU A 338 -5.65 16.22 -1.05
C LEU A 338 -4.64 15.09 -1.35
N ASN A 339 -4.76 14.44 -2.51
CA ASN A 339 -3.85 13.39 -2.94
C ASN A 339 -2.59 13.90 -3.64
N ARG A 340 -2.45 15.22 -3.84
CA ARG A 340 -1.27 15.81 -4.48
C ARG A 340 -0.03 15.62 -3.62
N GLY A 341 1.04 15.12 -4.22
CA GLY A 341 2.31 14.90 -3.52
C GLY A 341 2.97 16.20 -3.09
N SER A 342 3.48 16.27 -1.86
CA SER A 342 4.13 17.47 -1.33
C SER A 342 5.35 17.92 -2.15
N SER A 343 6.07 17.00 -2.77
CA SER A 343 7.21 17.29 -3.65
C SER A 343 6.83 18.00 -4.96
N THR A 344 5.54 18.01 -5.33
CA THR A 344 5.04 18.68 -6.54
C THR A 344 4.48 20.07 -6.26
N LEU A 345 4.45 20.49 -5.00
CA LEU A 345 3.97 21.80 -4.58
C LEU A 345 5.03 22.87 -4.86
N SER A 346 4.58 24.03 -5.34
CA SER A 346 5.42 25.23 -5.39
C SER A 346 5.72 25.76 -3.97
N GLY A 347 6.73 26.62 -3.85
CA GLY A 347 7.06 27.28 -2.57
C GLY A 347 5.87 28.03 -1.99
N GLY A 348 5.17 28.82 -2.81
CA GLY A 348 3.98 29.56 -2.38
C GLY A 348 2.81 28.65 -1.97
N GLU A 349 2.56 27.55 -2.69
CA GLU A 349 1.54 26.56 -2.29
C GLU A 349 1.85 25.95 -0.92
N SER A 350 3.10 25.51 -0.71
CA SER A 350 3.54 24.96 0.57
C SER A 350 3.40 25.94 1.72
N GLN A 351 3.74 27.21 1.48
CA GLN A 351 3.62 28.28 2.48
C GLN A 351 2.15 28.53 2.83
N ARG A 352 1.25 28.60 1.85
CA ARG A 352 -0.18 28.79 2.09
C ARG A 352 -0.85 27.60 2.78
N ILE A 353 -0.42 26.35 2.49
CA ILE A 353 -0.88 25.17 3.25
C ILE A 353 -0.49 25.29 4.72
N ARG A 354 0.74 25.73 5.01
CA ARG A 354 1.18 25.97 6.39
C ARG A 354 0.35 27.06 7.04
N LEU A 355 0.10 28.16 6.35
CA LEU A 355 -0.73 29.25 6.83
C LEU A 355 -2.15 28.79 7.17
N ALA A 356 -2.81 28.05 6.27
CA ALA A 356 -4.14 27.47 6.52
C ALA A 356 -4.14 26.55 7.75
N THR A 357 -3.08 25.76 7.93
CA THR A 357 -2.93 24.88 9.09
C THR A 357 -2.79 25.69 10.38
N GLN A 358 -2.06 26.80 10.36
CA GLN A 358 -1.84 27.67 11.50
C GLN A 358 -3.11 28.44 11.90
N ILE A 359 -3.87 28.95 10.92
CA ILE A 359 -5.19 29.57 11.17
C ILE A 359 -6.11 28.54 11.85
N GLY A 360 -6.11 27.31 11.35
CA GLY A 360 -6.91 26.21 11.90
C GLY A 360 -6.51 25.77 13.30
N SER A 361 -5.27 26.05 13.74
CA SER A 361 -4.79 25.67 15.08
C SER A 361 -5.38 26.51 16.21
N LYS A 362 -5.97 27.68 15.88
CA LYS A 362 -6.55 28.64 16.85
C LYS A 362 -5.55 29.06 17.96
N LEU A 363 -4.24 29.01 17.64
CA LEU A 363 -3.19 29.49 18.55
C LEU A 363 -3.27 31.02 18.70
N VAL A 364 -2.98 31.50 19.89
CA VAL A 364 -2.91 32.95 20.24
C VAL A 364 -1.53 33.28 20.78
N ASN A 365 -1.16 34.58 20.73
CA ASN A 365 0.15 35.07 21.16
C ASN A 365 1.36 34.49 20.39
N VAL A 366 1.16 34.16 19.11
CA VAL A 366 2.22 33.67 18.21
C VAL A 366 2.66 34.79 17.27
N LEU A 367 3.97 34.83 16.97
CA LEU A 367 4.53 35.69 15.92
C LEU A 367 4.64 34.89 14.62
N TYR A 368 3.94 35.34 13.59
CA TYR A 368 4.02 34.82 12.25
C TYR A 368 4.86 35.73 11.36
N ILE A 369 5.86 35.14 10.69
CA ILE A 369 6.69 35.86 9.72
C ILE A 369 6.47 35.17 8.37
N LEU A 370 5.99 35.92 7.39
CA LEU A 370 5.65 35.43 6.05
C LEU A 370 6.46 36.19 5.01
N ASP A 371 7.11 35.46 4.14
CA ASP A 371 7.92 36.01 3.05
C ASP A 371 7.21 35.76 1.73
N GLU A 372 6.82 36.84 1.04
CA GLU A 372 6.09 36.84 -0.24
C GLU A 372 4.91 35.85 -0.31
N PRO A 373 3.95 35.87 0.65
CA PRO A 373 2.85 34.90 0.67
C PRO A 373 1.90 35.03 -0.50
N SER A 374 1.92 36.14 -1.26
CA SER A 374 1.13 36.39 -2.47
C SER A 374 1.75 35.75 -3.72
N ILE A 375 2.96 35.22 -3.65
CA ILE A 375 3.66 34.69 -4.83
C ILE A 375 2.84 33.63 -5.57
N GLY A 376 2.61 33.86 -6.87
CA GLY A 376 1.83 32.95 -7.71
C GLY A 376 0.32 33.00 -7.48
N LEU A 377 -0.20 33.99 -6.73
CA LEU A 377 -1.64 34.25 -6.63
C LEU A 377 -2.11 35.15 -7.77
N HIS A 378 -3.37 34.93 -8.15
CA HIS A 378 -4.10 35.89 -8.96
C HIS A 378 -4.61 37.03 -8.05
N GLN A 379 -4.66 38.26 -8.58
CA GLN A 379 -5.13 39.46 -7.88
C GLN A 379 -6.42 39.26 -7.05
N ARG A 380 -7.37 38.49 -7.59
CA ARG A 380 -8.63 38.13 -6.93
C ARG A 380 -8.43 37.36 -5.62
N ASP A 381 -7.36 36.58 -5.52
CA ASP A 381 -7.11 35.72 -4.37
C ASP A 381 -6.25 36.44 -3.30
N ASN A 382 -5.58 37.56 -3.66
CA ASN A 382 -4.87 38.43 -2.72
C ASN A 382 -5.80 38.95 -1.62
N ILE A 383 -7.03 39.32 -1.97
CA ILE A 383 -8.03 39.82 -1.00
C ILE A 383 -8.37 38.74 0.04
N LYS A 384 -8.51 37.48 -0.39
CA LYS A 384 -8.79 36.36 0.51
C LYS A 384 -7.62 36.12 1.47
N LEU A 385 -6.38 36.16 0.96
CA LEU A 385 -5.18 36.04 1.75
C LEU A 385 -5.07 37.16 2.78
N ILE A 386 -5.26 38.43 2.38
CA ILE A 386 -5.25 39.59 3.30
C ILE A 386 -6.29 39.40 4.41
N ASN A 387 -7.50 38.96 4.09
CA ASN A 387 -8.54 38.73 5.08
C ASN A 387 -8.14 37.61 6.07
N SER A 388 -7.51 36.56 5.57
CA SER A 388 -7.00 35.46 6.43
C SER A 388 -5.88 35.92 7.37
N LEU A 389 -4.98 36.78 6.90
CA LEU A 389 -3.92 37.37 7.71
C LEU A 389 -4.49 38.33 8.78
N LYS A 390 -5.50 39.14 8.43
CA LYS A 390 -6.22 39.98 9.38
C LYS A 390 -6.94 39.14 10.44
N GLN A 391 -7.55 38.01 10.07
CA GLN A 391 -8.16 37.10 11.05
C GLN A 391 -7.13 36.54 12.03
N LEU A 392 -5.92 36.15 11.56
CA LEU A 392 -4.83 35.72 12.43
C LEU A 392 -4.42 36.80 13.44
N ARG A 393 -4.26 38.02 12.97
CA ARG A 393 -3.97 39.18 13.83
C ARG A 393 -5.06 39.39 14.86
N ASP A 394 -6.31 39.40 14.42
CA ASP A 394 -7.46 39.72 15.28
C ASP A 394 -7.73 38.59 16.30
N ALA A 395 -7.23 37.40 16.06
CA ALA A 395 -7.19 36.28 17.01
C ALA A 395 -6.15 36.48 18.14
N GLY A 396 -5.40 37.57 18.16
CA GLY A 396 -4.42 37.90 19.22
C GLY A 396 -2.99 37.50 18.87
N ASN A 397 -2.67 37.41 17.57
CA ASN A 397 -1.32 37.08 17.07
C ASN A 397 -0.63 38.33 16.50
N SER A 398 0.69 38.27 16.37
CA SER A 398 1.49 39.23 15.61
C SER A 398 1.81 38.69 14.25
N VAL A 399 1.58 39.44 13.18
CA VAL A 399 1.84 39.00 11.80
C VAL A 399 2.76 40.03 11.14
N ILE A 400 3.92 39.56 10.69
CA ILE A 400 4.87 40.34 9.88
C ILE A 400 4.88 39.74 8.48
N VAL A 401 4.67 40.60 7.47
CA VAL A 401 4.63 40.17 6.05
C VAL A 401 5.68 40.99 5.31
N VAL A 402 6.54 40.29 4.57
CA VAL A 402 7.45 40.88 3.59
C VAL A 402 6.81 40.68 2.21
N GLU A 403 6.54 41.78 1.50
CA GLU A 403 5.82 41.74 0.22
C GLU A 403 6.39 42.75 -0.76
N HIS A 404 6.24 42.45 -2.04
CA HIS A 404 6.55 43.31 -3.18
C HIS A 404 5.30 43.73 -3.98
N ASP A 405 4.18 43.05 -3.75
CA ASP A 405 2.90 43.38 -4.43
C ASP A 405 2.26 44.62 -3.79
N GLU A 406 2.04 45.66 -4.61
CA GLU A 406 1.50 46.95 -4.14
C GLU A 406 0.09 46.80 -3.53
N GLU A 407 -0.74 45.88 -4.02
CA GLU A 407 -2.08 45.61 -3.48
C GLU A 407 -2.04 44.93 -2.10
N MET A 408 -1.00 44.16 -1.83
CA MET A 408 -0.79 43.54 -0.51
C MET A 408 -0.25 44.50 0.52
N ILE A 409 0.48 45.54 0.09
CA ILE A 409 1.11 46.52 0.98
C ILE A 409 0.10 47.61 1.40
N ARG A 410 -0.86 48.00 0.57
CA ARG A 410 -1.94 48.96 0.85
C ARG A 410 -3.09 48.32 1.64
#